data_28bb5d38fbdda703232680424f783076
#
_entry.id   28bb5d38fbdda703232680424f783076
#
_cell.length_a   1.000
_cell.length_b   1.000
_cell.length_c   1.000
_cell.angle_alpha   90.00
_cell.angle_beta   90.00
_cell.angle_gamma   90.00
#
_symmetry.space_group_name_H-M   'P 1'
#
loop_
_entity.id
_entity.type
_entity.pdbx_description
1 polymer ?
#
loop_
_entity_poly.entity_id
_entity_poly.type
_entity_poly.pdbx_seq_one_letter_code
_entity_poly.pdbx_strand_id
1 'polypeptide(L)'
;MGSIFIIGNIVKDVYLQLDERRNKFEMDEENVPWLNVDFSGNSYDFFKRTSVFGGATVTKEVFEKFGFSTEIMGAPIDLDCEKVDTGDCPVEYRYILSYDDHVAYLTSEERNHIQWQEPIDEPAWILVDRSATVDTDLGQNLKNYLSEHPKVKLAVTLPKKFTSKTSQELAEIANLVFSEAPVDYVAKNKLVIFLENRIITPNSSMEWETKRTELMTHLTVYSIATATLMGALMRRKTTKEALKLVKINIENCSLNDTLTFERLEELARDVDVDDTDISLTAASLVASGKGILAADESGGSIAKKFASMNITDDEQHRRDYRNIFFTTHDLEKFVNGVILFDETARHRADDGTTFVEYLTAKGIIPGIKVDQGLVRFDDSEEKYTKGLVDLPARLADYYSMGLRFAKWRAAFEITDTTPSDRAIEENCNILAEYALECQHAKIVPIVEPEVVYDGDYDLQRSIDVTSKVLDLLFRKLNDYHVDLKACILKCNMVLAGKKFSTQSTPEEVGKATADVLREHVPKELAGVVFLSGGQSVEQATANLQAVTNNGPFPWPVTFSFARALQDPALNAWKGDNSNVETAREAFYERLVANCAALNKK
;
A
#
# COMPACT_ATOMS: atom_id res chain seq x y z
N MET A 1 -25.94 -3.09 -16.60
CA MET A 1 -24.99 -3.26 -15.48
C MET A 1 -24.59 -4.73 -15.48
N GLY A 2 -23.43 -5.08 -14.93
CA GLY A 2 -23.00 -6.47 -14.89
C GLY A 2 -23.78 -7.29 -13.87
N SER A 3 -23.80 -8.61 -14.02
CA SER A 3 -24.34 -9.54 -13.05
C SER A 3 -23.26 -10.08 -12.12
N ILE A 4 -23.65 -10.48 -10.91
CA ILE A 4 -22.77 -10.99 -9.87
C ILE A 4 -23.32 -12.32 -9.39
N PHE A 5 -22.47 -13.35 -9.39
CA PHE A 5 -22.76 -14.64 -8.82
C PHE A 5 -22.08 -14.77 -7.45
N ILE A 6 -22.85 -15.03 -6.41
CA ILE A 6 -22.38 -15.07 -5.03
C ILE A 6 -22.36 -16.51 -4.55
N ILE A 7 -21.21 -16.99 -4.11
CA ILE A 7 -21.02 -18.29 -3.47
C ILE A 7 -20.91 -18.05 -1.98
N GLY A 8 -21.87 -18.51 -1.21
CA GLY A 8 -21.85 -18.31 0.24
C GLY A 8 -23.06 -18.88 0.95
N ASN A 9 -22.92 -19.15 2.24
CA ASN A 9 -24.00 -19.67 3.06
C ASN A 9 -24.97 -18.57 3.46
N ILE A 10 -26.26 -18.91 3.50
CA ILE A 10 -27.28 -18.08 4.14
C ILE A 10 -27.19 -18.31 5.64
N VAL A 11 -26.94 -17.24 6.38
CA VAL A 11 -26.80 -17.29 7.83
C VAL A 11 -27.96 -16.55 8.46
N LYS A 12 -28.60 -17.15 9.46
CA LYS A 12 -29.61 -16.51 10.28
C LYS A 12 -29.02 -16.20 11.66
N ASP A 13 -28.76 -14.92 11.92
CA ASP A 13 -28.30 -14.46 13.21
C ASP A 13 -29.50 -14.29 14.15
N VAL A 14 -29.46 -14.98 15.28
CA VAL A 14 -30.49 -14.90 16.32
C VAL A 14 -29.90 -14.24 17.54
N TYR A 15 -30.30 -13.00 17.79
CA TYR A 15 -29.85 -12.21 18.93
C TYR A 15 -30.69 -12.54 20.14
N LEU A 16 -30.06 -12.92 21.23
CA LEU A 16 -30.69 -13.23 22.50
C LEU A 16 -30.07 -12.33 23.58
N GLN A 17 -30.90 -11.52 24.22
CA GLN A 17 -30.48 -10.76 25.40
C GLN A 17 -30.85 -11.56 26.64
N LEU A 18 -29.87 -11.91 27.47
CA LEU A 18 -30.05 -12.73 28.66
C LEU A 18 -30.47 -11.87 29.85
N ASP A 19 -31.33 -12.44 30.74
CA ASP A 19 -31.66 -11.80 32.01
C ASP A 19 -30.48 -11.87 32.99
N GLU A 20 -30.00 -10.72 33.42
CA GLU A 20 -28.83 -10.54 34.30
C GLU A 20 -28.96 -11.28 35.64
N ARG A 21 -30.18 -11.65 36.08
CA ARG A 21 -30.42 -12.25 37.39
C ARG A 21 -30.14 -13.74 37.48
N ARG A 22 -29.98 -14.43 36.34
CA ARG A 22 -29.88 -15.90 36.29
C ARG A 22 -28.64 -16.47 35.65
N ASN A 23 -27.84 -15.65 34.97
CA ASN A 23 -26.69 -16.13 34.25
C ASN A 23 -25.40 -15.55 34.84
N LYS A 24 -24.38 -16.36 35.01
CA LYS A 24 -23.08 -15.94 35.52
C LYS A 24 -22.01 -16.19 34.46
N PHE A 25 -21.19 -15.17 34.21
CA PHE A 25 -19.93 -15.35 33.52
C PHE A 25 -18.93 -15.93 34.50
N GLU A 26 -18.31 -17.05 34.12
CA GLU A 26 -17.20 -17.66 34.83
C GLU A 26 -15.96 -17.59 33.93
N MET A 27 -14.80 -17.37 34.55
CA MET A 27 -13.51 -17.39 33.85
C MET A 27 -12.87 -18.76 34.10
N ASP A 28 -12.37 -19.41 33.05
CA ASP A 28 -11.57 -20.62 33.20
C ASP A 28 -10.13 -20.31 33.62
N GLU A 29 -9.34 -21.36 33.81
CA GLU A 29 -7.92 -21.27 34.21
C GLU A 29 -7.04 -20.53 33.18
N GLU A 30 -7.51 -20.38 31.93
CA GLU A 30 -6.85 -19.65 30.84
C GLU A 30 -7.39 -18.22 30.65
N ASN A 31 -8.24 -17.73 31.55
CA ASN A 31 -8.93 -16.44 31.46
C ASN A 31 -9.89 -16.33 30.24
N VAL A 32 -10.43 -17.43 29.79
CA VAL A 32 -11.47 -17.47 28.74
C VAL A 32 -12.84 -17.33 29.40
N PRO A 33 -13.65 -16.36 29.01
CA PRO A 33 -14.98 -16.21 29.60
C PRO A 33 -15.92 -17.34 29.14
N TRP A 34 -16.49 -18.04 30.11
CA TRP A 34 -17.56 -19.02 29.91
C TRP A 34 -18.88 -18.45 30.38
N LEU A 35 -19.90 -18.55 29.54
CA LEU A 35 -21.28 -18.25 29.93
C LEU A 35 -21.96 -19.53 30.39
N ASN A 36 -22.19 -19.63 31.71
CA ASN A 36 -22.95 -20.73 32.26
C ASN A 36 -24.45 -20.39 32.15
N VAL A 37 -25.12 -20.94 31.13
CA VAL A 37 -26.56 -20.76 30.93
C VAL A 37 -27.29 -21.88 31.61
N ASP A 38 -28.10 -21.57 32.64
CA ASP A 38 -28.95 -22.54 33.31
C ASP A 38 -30.15 -22.91 32.42
N PHE A 39 -30.08 -24.06 31.78
CA PHE A 39 -31.16 -24.62 30.96
C PHE A 39 -32.17 -25.48 31.72
N SER A 40 -32.15 -25.48 33.06
CA SER A 40 -33.00 -26.33 33.88
C SER A 40 -34.46 -25.87 34.03
N GLY A 41 -34.82 -24.69 33.49
CA GLY A 41 -36.18 -24.14 33.50
C GLY A 41 -36.94 -24.35 32.19
N ASN A 42 -38.25 -24.61 32.28
CA ASN A 42 -39.13 -24.82 31.12
C ASN A 42 -39.46 -23.55 30.31
N SER A 43 -38.89 -22.42 30.61
CA SER A 43 -39.03 -21.17 29.84
C SER A 43 -37.76 -20.36 29.95
N TYR A 44 -37.16 -20.05 28.78
CA TYR A 44 -36.05 -19.14 28.68
C TYR A 44 -36.57 -17.72 28.69
N ASP A 45 -36.32 -16.98 29.75
CA ASP A 45 -36.66 -15.56 29.84
C ASP A 45 -35.56 -14.75 29.09
N PHE A 46 -35.78 -14.58 27.80
CA PHE A 46 -35.02 -13.64 27.01
C PHE A 46 -35.71 -12.28 27.00
N PHE A 47 -35.00 -11.21 27.33
CA PHE A 47 -35.56 -9.87 27.30
C PHE A 47 -35.96 -9.44 25.89
N LYS A 48 -35.22 -9.89 24.88
CA LYS A 48 -35.50 -9.57 23.49
C LYS A 48 -34.92 -10.65 22.57
N ARG A 49 -35.73 -11.11 21.63
CA ARG A 49 -35.31 -11.97 20.55
C ARG A 49 -35.49 -11.22 19.24
N THR A 50 -34.41 -11.07 18.48
CA THR A 50 -34.45 -10.50 17.12
C THR A 50 -33.63 -11.41 16.21
N SER A 51 -34.14 -11.72 15.04
CA SER A 51 -33.41 -12.52 14.03
C SER A 51 -33.26 -11.73 12.77
N VAL A 52 -32.08 -11.79 12.17
CA VAL A 52 -31.72 -11.11 10.92
C VAL A 52 -30.95 -12.08 10.02
N PHE A 53 -31.10 -11.92 8.72
CA PHE A 53 -30.29 -12.65 7.78
C PHE A 53 -28.90 -12.03 7.68
N GLY A 54 -27.85 -12.88 7.65
CA GLY A 54 -26.44 -12.50 7.52
C GLY A 54 -25.77 -13.18 6.33
N GLY A 55 -24.45 -13.07 6.23
CA GLY A 55 -23.64 -13.71 5.20
C GLY A 55 -23.99 -13.26 3.79
N ALA A 56 -24.06 -14.21 2.85
CA ALA A 56 -24.29 -13.96 1.42
C ALA A 56 -25.59 -13.19 1.13
N THR A 57 -26.61 -13.29 2.00
CA THR A 57 -27.90 -12.58 1.84
C THR A 57 -27.72 -11.07 1.99
N VAL A 58 -26.96 -10.62 2.99
CA VAL A 58 -26.65 -9.18 3.17
C VAL A 58 -25.84 -8.65 1.99
N THR A 59 -24.85 -9.41 1.56
CA THR A 59 -24.04 -9.10 0.39
C THR A 59 -24.89 -8.92 -0.86
N LYS A 60 -25.84 -9.84 -1.09
CA LYS A 60 -26.81 -9.78 -2.20
C LYS A 60 -27.66 -8.50 -2.11
N GLU A 61 -28.26 -8.21 -0.95
CA GLU A 61 -29.12 -7.05 -0.75
C GLU A 61 -28.42 -5.74 -1.13
N VAL A 62 -27.17 -5.54 -0.70
CA VAL A 62 -26.38 -4.35 -1.06
C VAL A 62 -26.18 -4.24 -2.55
N PHE A 63 -25.82 -5.34 -3.23
CA PHE A 63 -25.64 -5.33 -4.70
C PHE A 63 -26.94 -5.02 -5.45
N GLU A 64 -28.07 -5.58 -5.01
CA GLU A 64 -29.39 -5.31 -5.61
C GLU A 64 -29.81 -3.85 -5.42
N LYS A 65 -29.60 -3.26 -4.24
CA LYS A 65 -29.79 -1.82 -4.00
C LYS A 65 -28.84 -0.94 -4.82
N PHE A 66 -27.72 -1.49 -5.29
CA PHE A 66 -26.83 -0.83 -6.24
C PHE A 66 -27.22 -1.08 -7.68
N GLY A 67 -28.33 -1.78 -7.96
CA GLY A 67 -28.87 -2.04 -9.29
C GLY A 67 -28.12 -3.13 -10.08
N PHE A 68 -27.41 -4.04 -9.40
CA PHE A 68 -26.81 -5.22 -10.01
C PHE A 68 -27.81 -6.38 -9.99
N SER A 69 -27.82 -7.20 -11.05
CA SER A 69 -28.46 -8.52 -11.01
C SER A 69 -27.60 -9.47 -10.21
N THR A 70 -28.19 -10.21 -9.29
CA THR A 70 -27.46 -11.12 -8.40
C THR A 70 -28.10 -12.49 -8.39
N GLU A 71 -27.24 -13.51 -8.32
CA GLU A 71 -27.58 -14.90 -8.11
C GLU A 71 -26.76 -15.43 -6.95
N ILE A 72 -27.35 -16.20 -6.04
CA ILE A 72 -26.65 -16.87 -4.94
C ILE A 72 -26.66 -18.37 -5.14
N MET A 73 -25.49 -18.98 -5.05
CA MET A 73 -25.33 -20.41 -4.91
C MET A 73 -25.08 -20.74 -3.42
N GLY A 74 -25.92 -21.54 -2.83
CA GLY A 74 -25.74 -21.93 -1.43
C GLY A 74 -27.01 -22.32 -0.69
N ALA A 75 -28.17 -21.83 -1.06
CA ALA A 75 -29.47 -22.34 -0.64
C ALA A 75 -30.60 -21.71 -1.46
N PRO A 76 -31.73 -22.41 -1.70
CA PRO A 76 -32.90 -21.82 -2.30
C PRO A 76 -33.46 -20.71 -1.39
N ILE A 77 -33.76 -19.57 -2.00
CA ILE A 77 -34.28 -18.40 -1.29
C ILE A 77 -35.77 -18.32 -1.58
N ASP A 78 -36.59 -18.69 -0.61
CA ASP A 78 -37.90 -18.10 -0.49
C ASP A 78 -37.83 -17.05 0.62
N LEU A 79 -37.83 -15.77 0.23
CA LEU A 79 -37.70 -14.64 1.14
C LEU A 79 -38.96 -14.37 1.97
N ASP A 80 -40.04 -15.14 1.77
CA ASP A 80 -41.24 -15.11 2.62
C ASP A 80 -40.97 -15.85 3.94
N CYS A 81 -40.32 -15.12 4.84
CA CYS A 81 -39.77 -15.60 6.11
C CYS A 81 -40.75 -16.17 7.14
N GLU A 82 -42.02 -16.27 6.85
CA GLU A 82 -43.01 -16.84 7.78
C GLU A 82 -43.24 -18.36 7.61
N LYS A 83 -42.71 -18.97 6.54
CA LYS A 83 -42.86 -20.42 6.26
C LYS A 83 -41.63 -21.04 5.61
N VAL A 84 -40.51 -21.06 6.32
CA VAL A 84 -39.44 -21.97 5.91
C VAL A 84 -39.67 -23.29 6.61
N ASP A 85 -40.35 -24.18 5.92
CA ASP A 85 -40.30 -25.60 6.23
C ASP A 85 -38.90 -26.09 5.81
N THR A 86 -38.06 -26.34 6.80
CA THR A 86 -36.62 -26.57 6.63
C THR A 86 -36.32 -27.99 6.12
N GLY A 87 -37.18 -28.53 5.25
CA GLY A 87 -37.10 -29.94 4.83
C GLY A 87 -35.79 -30.35 4.20
N ASP A 88 -35.02 -29.50 3.48
CA ASP A 88 -33.77 -29.89 2.82
C ASP A 88 -32.79 -28.75 2.56
N CYS A 89 -32.90 -27.59 3.23
CA CYS A 89 -32.02 -26.48 3.05
C CYS A 89 -31.24 -26.12 4.31
N PRO A 90 -29.91 -26.15 4.24
CA PRO A 90 -29.11 -25.91 5.41
C PRO A 90 -28.95 -24.40 5.67
N VAL A 91 -29.79 -23.86 6.52
CA VAL A 91 -29.60 -22.52 7.11
C VAL A 91 -28.71 -22.66 8.32
N GLU A 92 -27.56 -22.02 8.31
CA GLU A 92 -26.70 -21.94 9.50
C GLU A 92 -27.32 -20.94 10.50
N TYR A 93 -27.68 -21.40 11.67
CA TYR A 93 -28.12 -20.54 12.76
C TYR A 93 -26.94 -20.15 13.63
N ARG A 94 -26.71 -18.85 13.77
CA ARG A 94 -25.80 -18.32 14.77
C ARG A 94 -26.60 -17.68 15.88
N TYR A 95 -26.37 -18.14 17.10
CA TYR A 95 -26.97 -17.53 18.28
C TYR A 95 -25.98 -16.54 18.87
N ILE A 96 -26.38 -15.30 19.00
CA ILE A 96 -25.58 -14.21 19.53
C ILE A 96 -26.18 -13.86 20.89
N LEU A 97 -25.42 -14.17 21.93
CA LEU A 97 -25.80 -13.92 23.32
C LEU A 97 -25.16 -12.60 23.76
N SER A 98 -25.95 -11.65 24.16
CA SER A 98 -25.49 -10.37 24.73
C SER A 98 -25.79 -10.31 26.21
N TYR A 99 -24.78 -10.03 27.02
CA TYR A 99 -24.86 -9.85 28.45
C TYR A 99 -23.93 -8.72 28.87
N ASP A 100 -24.49 -7.62 29.39
CA ASP A 100 -23.74 -6.42 29.71
C ASP A 100 -22.88 -5.97 28.51
N ASP A 101 -21.59 -5.71 28.64
CA ASP A 101 -20.68 -5.35 27.55
C ASP A 101 -20.04 -6.55 26.84
N HIS A 102 -20.51 -7.77 27.14
CA HIS A 102 -19.95 -9.01 26.58
C HIS A 102 -20.87 -9.63 25.54
N VAL A 103 -20.27 -10.16 24.48
CA VAL A 103 -20.97 -10.85 23.40
C VAL A 103 -20.34 -12.22 23.16
N ALA A 104 -21.14 -13.28 23.29
CA ALA A 104 -20.72 -14.64 22.97
C ALA A 104 -21.45 -15.15 21.72
N TYR A 105 -20.77 -15.96 20.93
CA TYR A 105 -21.29 -16.56 19.71
C TYR A 105 -21.38 -18.07 19.86
N LEU A 106 -22.57 -18.61 19.64
CA LEU A 106 -22.77 -20.06 19.50
C LEU A 106 -23.08 -20.34 18.03
N THR A 107 -22.26 -21.12 17.38
CA THR A 107 -22.48 -21.58 16.00
C THR A 107 -22.76 -23.08 16.01
N SER A 108 -23.62 -23.55 15.08
CA SER A 108 -23.74 -24.98 14.85
C SER A 108 -22.42 -25.51 14.29
N GLU A 109 -21.94 -26.67 14.73
CA GLU A 109 -20.70 -27.29 14.25
C GLU A 109 -20.80 -27.83 12.82
N GLU A 110 -22.00 -28.03 12.29
CA GLU A 110 -22.22 -28.53 10.93
C GLU A 110 -22.17 -27.39 9.92
N ARG A 111 -21.02 -27.21 9.26
CA ARG A 111 -20.92 -26.35 8.10
C ARG A 111 -21.40 -27.10 6.87
N ASN A 112 -22.43 -26.57 6.23
CA ASN A 112 -22.97 -27.16 5.02
C ASN A 112 -22.01 -27.02 3.84
N HIS A 113 -21.76 -28.13 3.15
CA HIS A 113 -21.00 -28.14 1.90
C HIS A 113 -21.84 -27.52 0.78
N ILE A 114 -21.28 -26.50 0.12
CA ILE A 114 -21.90 -25.88 -1.04
C ILE A 114 -21.60 -26.76 -2.26
N GLN A 115 -22.63 -27.32 -2.88
CA GLN A 115 -22.49 -28.06 -4.13
C GLN A 115 -22.41 -27.07 -5.30
N TRP A 116 -21.41 -27.27 -6.19
CA TRP A 116 -21.23 -26.44 -7.36
C TRP A 116 -22.45 -26.53 -8.30
N GLN A 117 -22.96 -25.35 -8.67
CA GLN A 117 -23.92 -25.18 -9.76
C GLN A 117 -23.41 -24.07 -10.67
N GLU A 118 -23.49 -24.27 -11.97
CA GLU A 118 -23.11 -23.21 -12.89
C GLU A 118 -24.11 -22.05 -12.82
N PRO A 119 -23.61 -20.78 -12.93
CA PRO A 119 -24.51 -19.64 -13.06
C PRO A 119 -25.46 -19.81 -14.26
N ILE A 120 -26.71 -19.36 -14.13
CA ILE A 120 -27.71 -19.41 -15.19
C ILE A 120 -27.25 -18.59 -16.39
N ASP A 121 -26.67 -17.41 -16.12
CA ASP A 121 -26.08 -16.52 -17.12
C ASP A 121 -24.60 -16.26 -16.76
N GLU A 122 -23.73 -16.01 -17.77
CA GLU A 122 -22.33 -15.68 -17.53
C GLU A 122 -22.21 -14.38 -16.72
N PRO A 123 -21.76 -14.43 -15.44
CA PRO A 123 -21.69 -13.24 -14.61
C PRO A 123 -20.47 -12.38 -14.95
N ALA A 124 -20.53 -11.07 -14.67
CA ALA A 124 -19.35 -10.21 -14.76
C ALA A 124 -18.33 -10.51 -13.63
N TRP A 125 -18.84 -10.92 -12.47
CA TRP A 125 -18.06 -11.29 -11.30
C TRP A 125 -18.62 -12.50 -10.57
N ILE A 126 -17.73 -13.32 -10.03
CA ILE A 126 -18.04 -14.31 -9.00
C ILE A 126 -17.42 -13.81 -7.69
N LEU A 127 -18.22 -13.74 -6.64
CA LEU A 127 -17.76 -13.43 -5.29
C LEU A 127 -17.88 -14.67 -4.41
N VAL A 128 -16.75 -15.17 -3.91
CA VAL A 128 -16.74 -16.16 -2.83
C VAL A 128 -16.84 -15.40 -1.52
N ASP A 129 -18.05 -15.40 -0.94
CA ASP A 129 -18.35 -14.74 0.32
C ASP A 129 -17.65 -15.45 1.49
N ARG A 130 -17.34 -14.72 2.55
CA ARG A 130 -16.69 -15.26 3.73
C ARG A 130 -17.46 -16.38 4.45
N SER A 131 -18.76 -16.45 4.23
CA SER A 131 -19.62 -17.51 4.77
C SER A 131 -19.43 -18.83 4.03
N ALA A 132 -18.81 -18.83 2.84
CA ALA A 132 -18.58 -20.04 2.05
C ALA A 132 -17.52 -20.94 2.69
N THR A 133 -17.84 -22.22 2.82
CA THR A 133 -16.84 -23.26 3.04
C THR A 133 -16.40 -23.81 1.69
N VAL A 134 -15.18 -23.45 1.26
CA VAL A 134 -14.65 -23.88 -0.02
C VAL A 134 -13.85 -25.16 0.19
N ASP A 135 -14.42 -26.29 -0.24
CA ASP A 135 -13.74 -27.56 -0.33
C ASP A 135 -12.98 -27.72 -1.65
N THR A 136 -12.33 -28.89 -1.83
CA THR A 136 -11.53 -29.17 -3.02
C THR A 136 -12.39 -29.25 -4.28
N ASP A 137 -13.60 -29.83 -4.20
CA ASP A 137 -14.46 -30.03 -5.34
C ASP A 137 -15.07 -28.73 -5.83
N LEU A 138 -15.57 -27.89 -4.92
CA LEU A 138 -16.06 -26.54 -5.23
C LEU A 138 -14.96 -25.70 -5.84
N GLY A 139 -13.76 -25.71 -5.22
CA GLY A 139 -12.61 -24.96 -5.72
C GLY A 139 -12.15 -25.40 -7.11
N GLN A 140 -12.16 -26.69 -7.40
CA GLN A 140 -11.78 -27.20 -8.73
C GLN A 140 -12.82 -26.84 -9.79
N ASN A 141 -14.10 -26.99 -9.49
CA ASN A 141 -15.18 -26.62 -10.41
C ASN A 141 -15.15 -25.12 -10.75
N LEU A 142 -14.93 -24.27 -9.74
CA LEU A 142 -14.79 -22.83 -9.94
C LEU A 142 -13.57 -22.49 -10.81
N LYS A 143 -12.42 -23.14 -10.60
CA LYS A 143 -11.23 -22.94 -11.45
C LYS A 143 -11.48 -23.35 -12.89
N ASN A 144 -12.16 -24.47 -13.10
CA ASN A 144 -12.53 -24.95 -14.44
C ASN A 144 -13.44 -23.92 -15.13
N TYR A 145 -14.50 -23.49 -14.45
CA TYR A 145 -15.42 -22.47 -14.97
C TYR A 145 -14.70 -21.19 -15.38
N LEU A 146 -13.82 -20.66 -14.51
CA LEU A 146 -13.05 -19.45 -14.81
C LEU A 146 -12.09 -19.62 -15.99
N SER A 147 -11.56 -20.81 -16.21
CA SER A 147 -10.71 -21.11 -17.37
C SER A 147 -11.47 -21.10 -18.69
N GLU A 148 -12.73 -21.51 -18.67
CA GLU A 148 -13.64 -21.53 -19.82
C GLU A 148 -14.25 -20.14 -20.07
N HIS A 149 -14.35 -19.32 -19.03
CA HIS A 149 -14.95 -17.97 -19.04
C HIS A 149 -13.94 -16.87 -18.66
N PRO A 150 -12.92 -16.55 -19.49
CA PRO A 150 -11.79 -15.67 -19.13
C PRO A 150 -12.18 -14.20 -18.90
N LYS A 151 -13.39 -13.80 -19.22
CA LYS A 151 -13.91 -12.44 -18.95
C LYS A 151 -14.52 -12.30 -17.57
N VAL A 152 -14.90 -13.42 -16.94
CA VAL A 152 -15.45 -13.45 -15.58
C VAL A 152 -14.34 -13.15 -14.59
N LYS A 153 -14.57 -12.23 -13.68
CA LYS A 153 -13.63 -11.86 -12.63
C LYS A 153 -13.98 -12.53 -11.32
N LEU A 154 -12.96 -12.87 -10.54
CA LEU A 154 -13.10 -13.51 -9.23
C LEU A 154 -12.77 -12.52 -8.12
N ALA A 155 -13.65 -12.44 -7.13
CA ALA A 155 -13.38 -11.85 -5.81
C ALA A 155 -13.49 -12.93 -4.73
N VAL A 156 -12.60 -12.90 -3.75
CA VAL A 156 -12.56 -13.89 -2.65
C VAL A 156 -12.47 -13.17 -1.32
N THR A 157 -13.27 -13.56 -0.36
CA THR A 157 -13.20 -13.07 1.02
C THR A 157 -12.59 -14.14 1.93
N LEU A 158 -11.50 -13.76 2.62
CA LEU A 158 -10.74 -14.64 3.51
C LEU A 158 -11.02 -14.30 4.98
N PRO A 159 -11.59 -15.19 5.78
CA PRO A 159 -11.74 -14.99 7.21
C PRO A 159 -10.39 -15.04 7.94
N LYS A 160 -10.29 -14.40 9.11
CA LYS A 160 -9.06 -14.35 9.93
C LYS A 160 -8.58 -15.73 10.38
N LYS A 161 -9.50 -16.65 10.61
CA LYS A 161 -9.23 -18.02 11.06
C LYS A 161 -9.86 -19.01 10.08
N PHE A 162 -9.28 -20.20 9.95
CA PHE A 162 -9.82 -21.33 9.15
C PHE A 162 -9.83 -21.11 7.62
N THR A 163 -8.82 -20.46 7.08
CA THR A 163 -8.66 -20.40 5.63
C THR A 163 -8.17 -21.76 5.10
N SER A 164 -8.98 -22.43 4.29
CA SER A 164 -8.59 -23.70 3.67
C SER A 164 -7.49 -23.48 2.62
N LYS A 165 -6.72 -24.55 2.30
CA LYS A 165 -5.74 -24.50 1.22
C LYS A 165 -6.40 -24.11 -0.12
N THR A 166 -7.59 -24.62 -0.39
CA THR A 166 -8.36 -24.29 -1.61
C THR A 166 -8.74 -22.82 -1.67
N SER A 167 -9.16 -22.21 -0.53
CA SER A 167 -9.44 -20.78 -0.47
C SER A 167 -8.18 -19.94 -0.73
N GLN A 168 -7.00 -20.39 -0.25
CA GLN A 168 -5.73 -19.72 -0.54
C GLN A 168 -5.38 -19.78 -2.03
N GLU A 169 -5.51 -20.95 -2.66
CA GLU A 169 -5.28 -21.13 -4.09
C GLU A 169 -6.24 -20.28 -4.95
N LEU A 170 -7.50 -20.12 -4.54
CA LEU A 170 -8.44 -19.22 -5.22
C LEU A 170 -8.05 -17.76 -5.04
N ALA A 171 -7.57 -17.36 -3.86
CA ALA A 171 -7.12 -15.99 -3.60
C ALA A 171 -5.90 -15.61 -4.46
N GLU A 172 -4.98 -16.55 -4.74
CA GLU A 172 -3.84 -16.30 -5.62
C GLU A 172 -4.25 -15.93 -7.04
N ILE A 173 -5.29 -16.55 -7.58
CA ILE A 173 -5.80 -16.31 -8.94
C ILE A 173 -6.85 -15.20 -8.99
N ALA A 174 -7.42 -14.78 -7.87
CA ALA A 174 -8.47 -13.77 -7.80
C ALA A 174 -8.02 -12.40 -8.34
N ASN A 175 -8.97 -11.64 -8.85
CA ASN A 175 -8.78 -10.26 -9.26
C ASN A 175 -8.84 -9.29 -8.06
N LEU A 176 -9.57 -9.68 -7.00
CA LEU A 176 -9.72 -8.91 -5.78
C LEU A 176 -9.83 -9.86 -4.58
N VAL A 177 -9.13 -9.55 -3.51
CA VAL A 177 -9.13 -10.35 -2.28
C VAL A 177 -9.42 -9.45 -1.09
N PHE A 178 -10.42 -9.83 -0.32
CA PHE A 178 -10.76 -9.22 0.97
C PHE A 178 -10.26 -10.11 2.10
N SER A 179 -9.58 -9.55 3.08
CA SER A 179 -9.04 -10.31 4.21
C SER A 179 -9.16 -9.56 5.52
N GLU A 180 -9.36 -10.27 6.61
CA GLU A 180 -9.38 -9.72 7.98
C GLU A 180 -7.98 -9.61 8.60
N ALA A 181 -6.95 -10.02 7.87
CA ALA A 181 -5.56 -9.93 8.29
C ALA A 181 -4.64 -9.79 7.07
N PRO A 182 -3.43 -9.23 7.22
CA PRO A 182 -2.44 -9.28 6.17
C PRO A 182 -2.12 -10.72 5.76
N VAL A 183 -2.05 -10.98 4.45
CA VAL A 183 -1.66 -12.26 3.87
C VAL A 183 -0.53 -12.04 2.87
N ASP A 184 0.48 -12.90 2.88
CA ASP A 184 1.72 -12.74 2.11
C ASP A 184 1.69 -13.46 0.75
N TYR A 185 0.79 -14.43 0.58
CA TYR A 185 0.60 -15.19 -0.67
C TYR A 185 -0.28 -14.47 -1.70
N VAL A 186 -0.86 -13.32 -1.38
CA VAL A 186 -1.69 -12.51 -2.29
C VAL A 186 -0.93 -11.25 -2.69
N ALA A 187 -0.93 -10.92 -3.98
CA ALA A 187 -0.33 -9.69 -4.48
C ALA A 187 -1.00 -8.47 -3.84
N LYS A 188 -0.20 -7.56 -3.26
CA LYS A 188 -0.69 -6.41 -2.48
C LYS A 188 -1.68 -5.52 -3.24
N ASN A 189 -1.53 -5.37 -4.55
CA ASN A 189 -2.42 -4.57 -5.39
C ASN A 189 -3.84 -5.15 -5.56
N LYS A 190 -4.06 -6.37 -5.10
CA LYS A 190 -5.35 -7.05 -5.10
C LYS A 190 -5.96 -7.19 -3.70
N LEU A 191 -5.20 -6.86 -2.66
CA LEU A 191 -5.54 -7.12 -1.27
C LEU A 191 -6.23 -5.92 -0.64
N VAL A 192 -7.39 -6.17 -0.05
CA VAL A 192 -8.13 -5.24 0.81
C VAL A 192 -8.20 -5.84 2.19
N ILE A 193 -7.73 -5.13 3.21
CA ILE A 193 -7.68 -5.61 4.59
C ILE A 193 -8.75 -4.89 5.40
N PHE A 194 -9.60 -5.67 6.06
CA PHE A 194 -10.57 -5.18 7.02
C PHE A 194 -10.02 -5.35 8.44
N LEU A 195 -9.94 -4.27 9.17
CA LEU A 195 -9.73 -4.26 10.62
C LEU A 195 -11.04 -3.87 11.30
N GLU A 196 -11.10 -3.95 12.62
CA GLU A 196 -12.35 -3.79 13.39
C GLU A 196 -13.16 -2.53 13.02
N ASN A 197 -12.48 -1.41 12.81
CA ASN A 197 -13.08 -0.12 12.45
C ASN A 197 -12.39 0.55 11.25
N ARG A 198 -11.64 -0.20 10.45
CA ARG A 198 -10.81 0.34 9.38
C ARG A 198 -10.74 -0.60 8.19
N ILE A 199 -10.76 -0.04 6.99
CA ILE A 199 -10.48 -0.73 5.75
C ILE A 199 -9.18 -0.18 5.14
N ILE A 200 -8.33 -1.07 4.67
CA ILE A 200 -7.04 -0.76 4.05
C ILE A 200 -7.03 -1.33 2.64
N THR A 201 -6.79 -0.48 1.66
CA THR A 201 -6.54 -0.85 0.26
C THR A 201 -5.07 -0.59 -0.08
N PRO A 202 -4.56 -1.02 -1.23
CA PRO A 202 -3.16 -0.78 -1.61
C PRO A 202 -2.71 0.68 -1.54
N ASN A 203 -3.62 1.62 -1.77
CA ASN A 203 -3.29 3.05 -1.91
C ASN A 203 -4.09 3.98 -0.99
N SER A 204 -4.97 3.45 -0.14
CA SER A 204 -5.85 4.27 0.70
C SER A 204 -6.36 3.48 1.89
N SER A 205 -6.70 4.17 2.97
CA SER A 205 -7.41 3.59 4.10
C SER A 205 -8.57 4.46 4.53
N MET A 206 -9.52 3.88 5.24
CA MET A 206 -10.68 4.56 5.77
C MET A 206 -11.01 4.00 7.14
N GLU A 207 -11.22 4.88 8.10
CA GLU A 207 -11.76 4.55 9.42
C GLU A 207 -13.21 5.04 9.52
N TRP A 208 -14.00 4.34 10.31
CA TRP A 208 -15.36 4.72 10.64
C TRP A 208 -15.57 4.66 12.15
N GLU A 209 -16.49 5.51 12.64
CA GLU A 209 -16.98 5.39 14.00
C GLU A 209 -17.98 4.24 14.07
N THR A 210 -17.64 3.20 14.80
CA THR A 210 -18.62 2.16 15.15
C THR A 210 -19.62 2.74 16.15
N LYS A 211 -20.68 3.35 15.64
CA LYS A 211 -21.91 3.41 16.41
C LYS A 211 -22.41 1.96 16.48
N ARG A 212 -21.93 1.21 17.46
CA ARG A 212 -22.50 -0.09 17.79
C ARG A 212 -23.98 0.14 18.15
N THR A 213 -24.83 0.06 17.15
CA THR A 213 -26.19 -0.30 17.43
C THR A 213 -26.12 -1.73 17.96
N GLU A 214 -26.75 -2.03 19.07
CA GLU A 214 -26.67 -3.29 19.84
C GLU A 214 -26.87 -4.58 19.03
N LEU A 215 -27.07 -4.49 17.72
CA LEU A 215 -27.53 -5.56 16.85
C LEU A 215 -26.68 -5.80 15.57
N MET A 216 -25.70 -4.97 15.23
CA MET A 216 -24.85 -5.23 14.06
C MET A 216 -23.61 -6.02 14.45
N THR A 217 -23.51 -7.26 13.99
CA THR A 217 -22.29 -8.04 14.17
C THR A 217 -21.17 -7.51 13.31
N HIS A 218 -19.94 -7.70 13.76
CA HIS A 218 -18.73 -7.48 12.99
C HIS A 218 -18.80 -8.16 11.60
N LEU A 219 -19.48 -9.29 11.49
CA LEU A 219 -19.67 -10.05 10.25
C LEU A 219 -20.59 -9.34 9.26
N THR A 220 -21.67 -8.73 9.73
CA THR A 220 -22.61 -7.96 8.89
C THR A 220 -21.92 -6.72 8.33
N VAL A 221 -21.12 -6.02 9.15
CA VAL A 221 -20.32 -4.86 8.72
C VAL A 221 -19.38 -5.22 7.59
N TYR A 222 -18.71 -6.37 7.66
CA TYR A 222 -17.81 -6.82 6.58
C TYR A 222 -18.55 -7.15 5.29
N SER A 223 -19.70 -7.80 5.36
CA SER A 223 -20.50 -8.10 4.17
C SER A 223 -20.97 -6.80 3.50
N ILE A 224 -21.45 -5.82 4.27
CA ILE A 224 -21.84 -4.51 3.76
C ILE A 224 -20.63 -3.79 3.15
N ALA A 225 -19.49 -3.76 3.84
CA ALA A 225 -18.29 -3.10 3.36
C ALA A 225 -17.76 -3.73 2.06
N THR A 226 -17.68 -5.05 2.00
CA THR A 226 -17.23 -5.81 0.81
C THR A 226 -18.14 -5.52 -0.38
N ALA A 227 -19.45 -5.65 -0.21
CA ALA A 227 -20.42 -5.43 -1.29
C ALA A 227 -20.45 -3.96 -1.74
N THR A 228 -20.38 -3.01 -0.80
CA THR A 228 -20.35 -1.57 -1.12
C THR A 228 -19.08 -1.21 -1.90
N LEU A 229 -17.91 -1.66 -1.43
CA LEU A 229 -16.65 -1.37 -2.12
C LEU A 229 -16.65 -1.97 -3.53
N MET A 230 -16.95 -3.26 -3.65
CA MET A 230 -16.97 -3.95 -4.91
C MET A 230 -18.00 -3.36 -5.88
N GLY A 231 -19.23 -3.09 -5.42
CA GLY A 231 -20.29 -2.50 -6.22
C GLY A 231 -19.94 -1.08 -6.72
N ALA A 232 -19.29 -0.27 -5.88
CA ALA A 232 -18.81 1.06 -6.28
C ALA A 232 -17.70 0.98 -7.34
N LEU A 233 -16.73 0.08 -7.17
CA LEU A 233 -15.67 -0.15 -8.16
C LEU A 233 -16.24 -0.67 -9.51
N MET A 234 -17.23 -1.54 -9.47
CA MET A 234 -17.95 -2.00 -10.69
C MET A 234 -18.68 -0.85 -11.40
N ARG A 235 -19.15 0.14 -10.67
CA ARG A 235 -19.71 1.40 -11.20
C ARG A 235 -18.63 2.42 -11.61
N ARG A 236 -17.39 1.99 -11.75
CA ARG A 236 -16.23 2.80 -12.17
C ARG A 236 -15.90 3.97 -11.22
N LYS A 237 -16.29 3.87 -9.94
CA LYS A 237 -15.80 4.79 -8.92
C LYS A 237 -14.32 4.56 -8.66
N THR A 238 -13.59 5.62 -8.36
CA THR A 238 -12.23 5.49 -7.84
C THR A 238 -12.23 4.77 -6.49
N THR A 239 -11.10 4.20 -6.09
CA THR A 239 -10.99 3.55 -4.77
C THR A 239 -11.37 4.51 -3.65
N LYS A 240 -10.98 5.77 -3.76
CA LYS A 240 -11.34 6.84 -2.81
C LYS A 240 -12.85 7.04 -2.68
N GLU A 241 -13.53 7.25 -3.81
CA GLU A 241 -14.99 7.39 -3.83
C GLU A 241 -15.68 6.14 -3.27
N ALA A 242 -15.19 4.95 -3.63
CA ALA A 242 -15.72 3.70 -3.14
C ALA A 242 -15.57 3.54 -1.62
N LEU A 243 -14.41 3.88 -1.05
CA LEU A 243 -14.18 3.88 0.40
C LEU A 243 -15.09 4.87 1.13
N LYS A 244 -15.30 6.05 0.56
CA LYS A 244 -16.24 7.05 1.07
C LYS A 244 -17.66 6.49 1.19
N LEU A 245 -18.13 5.79 0.14
CA LEU A 245 -19.43 5.14 0.15
C LEU A 245 -19.50 4.01 1.19
N VAL A 246 -18.40 3.25 1.38
CA VAL A 246 -18.31 2.23 2.44
C VAL A 246 -18.52 2.84 3.83
N LYS A 247 -17.77 3.89 4.15
CA LYS A 247 -17.90 4.60 5.43
C LYS A 247 -19.35 5.04 5.68
N ILE A 248 -19.92 5.75 4.71
CA ILE A 248 -21.29 6.27 4.83
C ILE A 248 -22.29 5.13 4.99
N ASN A 249 -22.15 4.04 4.22
CA ASN A 249 -23.07 2.92 4.33
C ASN A 249 -22.99 2.25 5.71
N ILE A 250 -21.79 2.02 6.23
CA ILE A 250 -21.58 1.42 7.55
C ILE A 250 -22.13 2.33 8.67
N GLU A 251 -21.90 3.63 8.60
CA GLU A 251 -22.31 4.59 9.63
C GLU A 251 -23.84 4.88 9.64
N ASN A 252 -24.52 4.62 8.53
CA ASN A 252 -25.95 4.97 8.34
C ASN A 252 -26.87 3.76 8.09
N CYS A 253 -26.33 2.56 7.85
CA CYS A 253 -27.16 1.37 7.68
C CYS A 253 -27.73 0.90 9.02
N SER A 254 -28.92 0.32 8.96
CA SER A 254 -29.51 -0.45 10.05
C SER A 254 -29.61 -1.93 9.64
N LEU A 255 -29.90 -2.82 10.61
CA LEU A 255 -30.00 -4.26 10.38
C LEU A 255 -30.97 -4.68 9.27
N ASN A 256 -31.96 -3.86 9.01
CA ASN A 256 -33.04 -4.16 8.07
C ASN A 256 -33.09 -3.17 6.89
N ASP A 257 -32.13 -2.25 6.78
CA ASP A 257 -32.16 -1.25 5.73
C ASP A 257 -30.74 -0.78 5.36
N THR A 258 -30.23 -1.31 4.27
CA THR A 258 -29.00 -0.82 3.62
C THR A 258 -29.38 0.30 2.62
N LEU A 259 -28.47 1.25 2.42
CA LEU A 259 -28.75 2.40 1.57
C LEU A 259 -28.63 2.06 0.08
N THR A 260 -29.45 2.72 -0.76
CA THR A 260 -29.28 2.65 -2.21
C THR A 260 -28.02 3.39 -2.64
N PHE A 261 -27.51 3.07 -3.83
CA PHE A 261 -26.31 3.72 -4.36
C PHE A 261 -26.48 5.24 -4.53
N GLU A 262 -27.64 5.67 -5.02
CA GLU A 262 -27.97 7.10 -5.21
C GLU A 262 -28.00 7.85 -3.87
N ARG A 263 -28.55 7.22 -2.83
CA ARG A 263 -28.58 7.82 -1.49
C ARG A 263 -27.18 7.92 -0.88
N LEU A 264 -26.33 6.93 -1.10
CA LEU A 264 -24.94 6.99 -0.68
C LEU A 264 -24.15 8.10 -1.41
N GLU A 265 -24.37 8.26 -2.73
CA GLU A 265 -23.75 9.35 -3.48
C GLU A 265 -24.20 10.73 -3.00
N GLU A 266 -25.48 10.87 -2.65
CA GLU A 266 -26.03 12.12 -2.09
C GLU A 266 -25.36 12.46 -0.75
N LEU A 267 -25.35 11.52 0.19
CA LEU A 267 -24.70 11.70 1.50
C LEU A 267 -23.18 11.91 1.37
N ALA A 268 -22.56 11.36 0.33
CA ALA A 268 -21.14 11.49 0.10
C ALA A 268 -20.71 12.90 -0.36
N ARG A 269 -21.61 13.77 -0.78
CA ARG A 269 -21.24 15.13 -1.26
C ARG A 269 -20.61 15.98 -0.16
N ASP A 270 -21.06 15.81 1.08
CA ASP A 270 -20.67 16.64 2.22
C ASP A 270 -19.66 15.97 3.18
N VAL A 271 -19.21 14.75 2.86
CA VAL A 271 -18.24 14.04 3.69
C VAL A 271 -16.85 14.23 3.12
N ASP A 272 -15.95 14.88 3.85
CA ASP A 272 -14.52 14.83 3.55
C ASP A 272 -13.94 13.48 3.98
N VAL A 273 -13.30 12.81 3.02
CA VAL A 273 -12.51 11.61 3.30
C VAL A 273 -11.12 12.09 3.71
N ASP A 274 -10.74 11.81 4.94
CA ASP A 274 -9.33 11.97 5.33
C ASP A 274 -8.50 10.95 4.55
N ASP A 275 -7.89 11.43 3.46
CA ASP A 275 -7.38 10.64 2.35
C ASP A 275 -6.01 10.02 2.63
N THR A 276 -5.52 10.08 3.87
CA THR A 276 -4.08 9.90 3.95
C THR A 276 -3.61 9.33 5.26
N ASP A 277 -3.68 8.06 5.36
CA ASP A 277 -2.59 7.38 6.05
C ASP A 277 -1.40 7.33 5.08
N ILE A 278 -0.62 8.41 5.07
CA ILE A 278 0.59 8.51 4.23
C ILE A 278 1.62 7.43 4.59
N SER A 279 1.49 6.75 5.74
CA SER A 279 2.31 5.60 6.11
C SER A 279 2.09 4.41 5.16
N LEU A 280 0.89 4.24 4.62
CA LEU A 280 0.62 3.21 3.62
C LEU A 280 1.27 3.54 2.27
N THR A 281 1.25 4.80 1.88
CA THR A 281 1.98 5.25 0.69
C THR A 281 3.49 5.04 0.89
N ALA A 282 4.03 5.37 2.07
CA ALA A 282 5.43 5.12 2.41
C ALA A 282 5.77 3.63 2.35
N ALA A 283 4.96 2.76 2.96
CA ALA A 283 5.13 1.32 2.92
C ALA A 283 5.06 0.76 1.48
N SER A 284 4.17 1.30 0.64
CA SER A 284 4.05 0.90 -0.77
C SER A 284 5.27 1.28 -1.59
N LEU A 285 5.87 2.46 -1.34
CA LEU A 285 7.08 2.92 -2.01
C LEU A 285 8.29 2.02 -1.75
N VAL A 286 8.39 1.43 -0.56
CA VAL A 286 9.49 0.55 -0.16
C VAL A 286 9.12 -0.93 -0.16
N ALA A 287 7.99 -1.30 -0.78
CA ALA A 287 7.59 -2.69 -0.89
C ALA A 287 8.68 -3.54 -1.55
N SER A 288 8.90 -4.76 -1.00
CA SER A 288 10.02 -5.62 -1.36
C SER A 288 10.08 -5.99 -2.85
N GLY A 289 11.29 -6.17 -3.35
CA GLY A 289 11.57 -6.64 -4.71
C GLY A 289 11.55 -5.56 -5.78
N LYS A 290 11.18 -4.32 -5.46
CA LYS A 290 11.15 -3.19 -6.40
C LYS A 290 11.83 -1.96 -5.81
N GLY A 291 12.26 -1.03 -6.67
CA GLY A 291 12.90 0.20 -6.26
C GLY A 291 12.10 1.46 -6.58
N ILE A 292 12.78 2.60 -6.49
CA ILE A 292 12.28 3.91 -6.90
C ILE A 292 13.19 4.45 -8.01
N LEU A 293 12.64 4.82 -9.15
CA LEU A 293 13.39 5.51 -10.20
C LEU A 293 13.56 6.99 -9.82
N ALA A 294 14.78 7.46 -9.68
CA ALA A 294 15.07 8.88 -9.54
C ALA A 294 15.28 9.51 -10.92
N ALA A 295 14.25 10.19 -11.43
CA ALA A 295 14.24 10.88 -12.71
C ALA A 295 14.06 12.40 -12.53
N ASP A 296 14.72 12.93 -11.49
CA ASP A 296 14.51 14.26 -10.92
C ASP A 296 15.66 15.24 -11.16
N GLU A 297 16.54 14.95 -12.13
CA GLU A 297 17.61 15.90 -12.49
C GLU A 297 17.03 17.25 -12.88
N SER A 298 17.50 18.31 -12.21
CA SER A 298 17.17 19.68 -12.55
C SER A 298 17.69 20.08 -13.93
N GLY A 299 17.13 21.13 -14.54
CA GLY A 299 17.55 21.62 -15.84
C GLY A 299 19.07 21.82 -15.95
N GLY A 300 19.73 22.37 -14.93
CA GLY A 300 21.19 22.54 -14.93
C GLY A 300 21.97 21.22 -14.84
N SER A 301 21.41 20.20 -14.19
CA SER A 301 22.03 18.87 -14.10
C SER A 301 21.88 18.09 -15.40
N ILE A 302 20.71 18.15 -16.02
CA ILE A 302 20.45 17.47 -17.29
C ILE A 302 21.20 18.14 -18.45
N ALA A 303 21.32 19.50 -18.44
CA ALA A 303 22.11 20.26 -19.40
C ALA A 303 23.59 19.81 -19.42
N LYS A 304 24.20 19.65 -18.24
CA LYS A 304 25.58 19.11 -18.13
C LYS A 304 25.69 17.68 -18.66
N LYS A 305 24.70 16.86 -18.38
CA LYS A 305 24.62 15.48 -18.82
C LYS A 305 24.52 15.39 -20.35
N PHE A 306 23.64 16.19 -20.96
CA PHE A 306 23.47 16.27 -22.41
C PHE A 306 24.70 16.85 -23.12
N ALA A 307 25.27 17.93 -22.55
CA ALA A 307 26.49 18.51 -23.11
C ALA A 307 27.66 17.51 -23.18
N SER A 308 27.81 16.63 -22.16
CA SER A 308 28.86 15.59 -22.18
C SER A 308 28.67 14.56 -23.29
N MET A 309 27.48 14.47 -23.88
CA MET A 309 27.09 13.54 -24.94
C MET A 309 26.85 14.25 -26.28
N ASN A 310 27.07 15.57 -26.36
CA ASN A 310 26.74 16.43 -27.51
C ASN A 310 25.24 16.38 -27.89
N ILE A 311 24.36 16.20 -26.91
CA ILE A 311 22.91 16.23 -27.09
C ILE A 311 22.41 17.67 -26.88
N THR A 312 21.48 18.11 -27.74
CA THR A 312 20.85 19.42 -27.61
C THR A 312 20.02 19.48 -26.33
N ASP A 313 20.22 20.54 -25.52
CA ASP A 313 19.41 20.76 -24.32
C ASP A 313 18.24 21.69 -24.63
N ASP A 314 17.13 21.10 -25.01
CA ASP A 314 15.84 21.75 -25.15
C ASP A 314 14.72 20.93 -24.49
N GLU A 315 13.54 21.50 -24.37
CA GLU A 315 12.40 20.88 -23.69
C GLU A 315 12.02 19.54 -24.33
N GLN A 316 12.08 19.46 -25.68
CA GLN A 316 11.72 18.24 -26.41
C GLN A 316 12.67 17.08 -26.10
N HIS A 317 13.99 17.33 -26.13
CA HIS A 317 14.97 16.30 -25.80
C HIS A 317 14.87 15.88 -24.32
N ARG A 318 14.60 16.83 -23.40
CA ARG A 318 14.39 16.47 -21.98
C ARG A 318 13.12 15.64 -21.80
N ARG A 319 12.03 15.98 -22.49
CA ARG A 319 10.79 15.19 -22.51
C ARG A 319 11.03 13.80 -23.09
N ASP A 320 11.67 13.68 -24.26
CA ASP A 320 11.94 12.42 -24.94
C ASP A 320 12.83 11.50 -24.08
N TYR A 321 13.84 12.06 -23.44
CA TYR A 321 14.68 11.33 -22.50
C TYR A 321 13.87 10.72 -21.33
N ARG A 322 12.96 11.48 -20.74
CA ARG A 322 12.06 10.98 -19.68
C ARG A 322 11.09 9.93 -20.20
N ASN A 323 10.55 10.15 -21.39
CA ASN A 323 9.61 9.25 -22.02
C ASN A 323 10.20 7.85 -22.26
N ILE A 324 11.50 7.73 -22.56
CA ILE A 324 12.19 6.43 -22.67
C ILE A 324 11.96 5.59 -21.42
N PHE A 325 12.17 6.16 -20.23
CA PHE A 325 12.08 5.43 -18.97
C PHE A 325 10.63 5.09 -18.61
N PHE A 326 9.74 6.06 -18.71
CA PHE A 326 8.35 5.91 -18.21
C PHE A 326 7.52 4.99 -19.10
N THR A 327 7.85 4.92 -20.40
CA THR A 327 7.15 4.06 -21.36
C THR A 327 7.86 2.73 -21.64
N THR A 328 8.95 2.43 -20.94
CA THR A 328 9.56 1.10 -20.95
C THR A 328 8.54 0.06 -20.48
N HIS A 329 8.47 -1.06 -21.19
CA HIS A 329 7.52 -2.12 -20.89
C HIS A 329 7.76 -2.70 -19.49
N ASP A 330 6.69 -3.12 -18.83
CA ASP A 330 6.74 -3.77 -17.53
C ASP A 330 7.40 -2.95 -16.40
N LEU A 331 7.55 -1.62 -16.55
CA LEU A 331 8.19 -0.76 -15.56
C LEU A 331 7.59 -0.96 -14.16
N GLU A 332 6.28 -1.15 -14.08
CA GLU A 332 5.53 -1.39 -12.84
C GLU A 332 5.93 -2.69 -12.10
N LYS A 333 6.61 -3.61 -12.78
CA LYS A 333 7.16 -4.82 -12.13
C LYS A 333 8.45 -4.56 -11.36
N PHE A 334 9.15 -3.44 -11.64
CA PHE A 334 10.49 -3.14 -11.12
C PHE A 334 10.54 -1.92 -10.22
N VAL A 335 9.59 -0.99 -10.33
CA VAL A 335 9.57 0.22 -9.50
C VAL A 335 8.22 0.45 -8.86
N ASN A 336 8.24 0.90 -7.60
CA ASN A 336 7.06 1.30 -6.86
C ASN A 336 6.76 2.80 -7.04
N GLY A 337 7.77 3.59 -7.34
CA GLY A 337 7.63 5.03 -7.49
C GLY A 337 8.66 5.64 -8.43
N VAL A 338 8.37 6.86 -8.89
CA VAL A 338 9.25 7.67 -9.73
C VAL A 338 9.34 9.07 -9.16
N ILE A 339 10.56 9.56 -8.88
CA ILE A 339 10.79 10.95 -8.48
C ILE A 339 10.91 11.80 -9.75
N LEU A 340 10.04 12.77 -9.92
CA LEU A 340 10.00 13.69 -11.05
C LEU A 340 10.66 15.04 -10.70
N PHE A 341 11.05 15.79 -11.71
CA PHE A 341 11.33 17.22 -11.63
C PHE A 341 10.08 18.00 -12.02
N ASP A 342 9.91 19.24 -11.59
CA ASP A 342 8.69 20.04 -11.84
C ASP A 342 8.31 20.12 -13.32
N GLU A 343 9.27 20.46 -14.21
CA GLU A 343 9.05 20.46 -15.64
C GLU A 343 8.53 19.10 -16.15
N THR A 344 9.15 18.02 -15.70
CA THR A 344 8.78 16.65 -16.09
C THR A 344 7.38 16.26 -15.64
N ALA A 345 6.97 16.67 -14.45
CA ALA A 345 5.63 16.40 -13.93
C ALA A 345 4.52 17.06 -14.79
N ARG A 346 4.86 18.10 -15.52
CA ARG A 346 3.94 18.83 -16.42
C ARG A 346 4.00 18.35 -17.87
N HIS A 347 5.00 17.55 -18.24
CA HIS A 347 5.12 16.95 -19.56
C HIS A 347 4.10 15.83 -19.81
N ARG A 348 3.95 15.48 -21.09
CA ARG A 348 3.02 14.44 -21.52
C ARG A 348 3.77 13.28 -22.20
N ALA A 349 3.24 12.09 -22.02
CA ALA A 349 3.64 10.90 -22.77
C ALA A 349 3.15 10.97 -24.23
N ASP A 350 3.55 10.00 -25.04
CA ASP A 350 3.22 9.96 -26.47
C ASP A 350 1.72 9.79 -26.75
N ASP A 351 0.97 9.23 -25.79
CA ASP A 351 -0.49 9.08 -25.86
C ASP A 351 -1.26 10.35 -25.47
N GLY A 352 -0.56 11.42 -25.07
CA GLY A 352 -1.11 12.71 -24.68
C GLY A 352 -1.51 12.83 -23.20
N THR A 353 -1.40 11.77 -22.38
CA THR A 353 -1.59 11.84 -20.93
C THR A 353 -0.41 12.52 -20.26
N THR A 354 -0.59 13.15 -19.10
CA THR A 354 0.55 13.63 -18.31
C THR A 354 1.40 12.46 -17.80
N PHE A 355 2.69 12.65 -17.58
CA PHE A 355 3.51 11.59 -17.00
C PHE A 355 3.02 11.16 -15.61
N VAL A 356 2.41 12.06 -14.86
CA VAL A 356 1.78 11.74 -13.56
C VAL A 356 0.62 10.76 -13.74
N GLU A 357 -0.30 11.06 -14.67
CA GLU A 357 -1.44 10.18 -14.99
C GLU A 357 -0.98 8.84 -15.56
N TYR A 358 0.00 8.86 -16.47
CA TYR A 358 0.56 7.66 -17.09
C TYR A 358 1.17 6.70 -16.07
N LEU A 359 1.99 7.20 -15.14
CA LEU A 359 2.60 6.41 -14.08
C LEU A 359 1.54 5.88 -13.11
N THR A 360 0.59 6.73 -12.72
CA THR A 360 -0.52 6.35 -11.82
C THR A 360 -1.37 5.24 -12.43
N ALA A 361 -1.68 5.30 -13.72
CA ALA A 361 -2.44 4.27 -14.42
C ALA A 361 -1.74 2.90 -14.44
N LYS A 362 -0.40 2.90 -14.37
CA LYS A 362 0.43 1.69 -14.22
C LYS A 362 0.58 1.21 -12.77
N GLY A 363 -0.02 1.90 -11.79
CA GLY A 363 0.14 1.59 -10.37
C GLY A 363 1.50 2.01 -9.80
N ILE A 364 2.23 2.89 -10.48
CA ILE A 364 3.49 3.47 -10.03
C ILE A 364 3.18 4.81 -9.35
N ILE A 365 3.68 5.00 -8.13
CA ILE A 365 3.44 6.22 -7.36
C ILE A 365 4.33 7.35 -7.89
N PRO A 366 3.76 8.47 -8.40
CA PRO A 366 4.57 9.61 -8.81
C PRO A 366 4.95 10.49 -7.61
N GLY A 367 6.17 10.97 -7.60
CA GLY A 367 6.72 11.88 -6.60
C GLY A 367 7.52 13.01 -7.22
N ILE A 368 7.99 13.93 -6.38
CA ILE A 368 8.56 15.20 -6.83
C ILE A 368 9.81 15.58 -6.03
N LYS A 369 10.83 16.08 -6.71
CA LYS A 369 11.93 16.79 -6.08
C LYS A 369 11.50 18.23 -5.77
N VAL A 370 11.56 18.61 -4.48
CA VAL A 370 11.07 19.92 -4.04
C VAL A 370 12.17 20.86 -3.54
N ASP A 371 13.40 20.39 -3.33
CA ASP A 371 14.52 21.26 -3.01
C ASP A 371 14.88 22.16 -4.21
N GLN A 372 15.33 23.37 -3.93
CA GLN A 372 15.69 24.40 -4.91
C GLN A 372 17.23 24.58 -5.03
N GLY A 373 17.98 23.55 -4.68
CA GLY A 373 19.44 23.50 -4.85
C GLY A 373 20.24 24.00 -3.66
N LEU A 374 21.54 23.84 -3.79
CA LEU A 374 22.53 24.14 -2.74
C LEU A 374 22.98 25.60 -2.77
N VAL A 375 23.12 26.20 -1.59
CA VAL A 375 23.67 27.54 -1.37
C VAL A 375 24.81 27.44 -0.38
N ARG A 376 25.89 28.17 -0.59
CA ARG A 376 26.99 28.27 0.37
C ARG A 376 26.58 29.05 1.62
N PHE A 377 27.16 28.69 2.75
CA PHE A 377 27.18 29.58 3.91
C PHE A 377 28.06 30.80 3.60
N ASP A 378 27.72 31.95 4.13
CA ASP A 378 28.43 33.21 3.82
C ASP A 378 29.91 33.19 4.19
N ASP A 379 30.28 32.36 5.16
CA ASP A 379 31.61 32.29 5.76
C ASP A 379 32.31 30.92 5.55
N SER A 380 31.77 30.06 4.69
CA SER A 380 32.29 28.72 4.46
C SER A 380 32.03 28.19 3.04
N GLU A 381 32.86 27.26 2.58
CA GLU A 381 32.61 26.52 1.35
C GLU A 381 31.48 25.46 1.49
N GLU A 382 31.10 25.16 2.73
CA GLU A 382 30.01 24.23 3.01
C GLU A 382 28.66 24.81 2.56
N LYS A 383 27.69 23.94 2.35
CA LYS A 383 26.42 24.29 1.72
C LYS A 383 25.23 23.82 2.55
N TYR A 384 24.15 24.53 2.43
CA TYR A 384 22.82 24.09 2.85
C TYR A 384 21.87 24.09 1.66
N THR A 385 20.74 23.41 1.79
CA THR A 385 19.77 23.28 0.71
C THR A 385 18.60 24.23 0.94
N LYS A 386 18.27 25.05 -0.06
CA LYS A 386 17.17 26.02 0.02
C LYS A 386 15.87 25.48 -0.57
N GLY A 387 14.74 26.16 -0.27
CA GLY A 387 13.44 25.90 -0.87
C GLY A 387 12.28 25.76 0.12
N LEU A 388 12.45 26.12 1.41
CA LEU A 388 11.37 26.04 2.41
C LEU A 388 10.33 27.18 2.31
N VAL A 389 10.74 28.37 1.86
CA VAL A 389 9.94 29.61 1.95
C VAL A 389 8.53 29.48 1.33
N ASP A 390 8.41 28.82 0.19
CA ASP A 390 7.16 28.64 -0.55
C ASP A 390 6.71 27.16 -0.60
N LEU A 391 7.34 26.31 0.20
CA LEU A 391 7.16 24.86 0.15
C LEU A 391 5.70 24.42 0.38
N PRO A 392 4.94 24.94 1.38
CA PRO A 392 3.56 24.52 1.58
C PRO A 392 2.67 24.75 0.36
N ALA A 393 2.81 25.91 -0.32
CA ALA A 393 2.03 26.21 -1.51
C ALA A 393 2.38 25.28 -2.69
N ARG A 394 3.68 24.99 -2.89
CA ARG A 394 4.13 24.04 -3.92
C ARG A 394 3.67 22.63 -3.63
N LEU A 395 3.70 22.18 -2.38
CA LEU A 395 3.22 20.86 -1.99
C LEU A 395 1.71 20.71 -2.25
N ALA A 396 0.91 21.74 -1.98
CA ALA A 396 -0.52 21.73 -2.29
C ALA A 396 -0.78 21.61 -3.81
N ASP A 397 0.00 22.34 -4.65
CA ASP A 397 -0.07 22.22 -6.12
C ASP A 397 0.30 20.79 -6.55
N TYR A 398 1.42 20.26 -6.09
CA TYR A 398 1.87 18.90 -6.43
C TYR A 398 0.89 17.82 -5.96
N TYR A 399 0.31 17.97 -4.78
CA TYR A 399 -0.72 17.06 -4.30
C TYR A 399 -1.94 17.06 -5.23
N SER A 400 -2.38 18.24 -5.66
CA SER A 400 -3.51 18.41 -6.61
C SER A 400 -3.24 17.77 -7.98
N MET A 401 -1.97 17.76 -8.42
CA MET A 401 -1.53 17.09 -9.64
C MET A 401 -1.48 15.54 -9.53
N GLY A 402 -1.66 14.97 -8.34
CA GLY A 402 -1.60 13.53 -8.12
C GLY A 402 -0.26 13.01 -7.60
N LEU A 403 0.69 13.87 -7.27
CA LEU A 403 1.98 13.49 -6.67
C LEU A 403 1.77 13.13 -5.19
N ARG A 404 2.40 12.04 -4.71
CA ARG A 404 2.13 11.46 -3.39
C ARG A 404 3.35 11.32 -2.49
N PHE A 405 4.54 11.59 -3.01
CA PHE A 405 5.75 11.70 -2.20
C PHE A 405 6.66 12.80 -2.72
N ALA A 406 7.50 13.31 -1.86
CA ALA A 406 8.48 14.33 -2.19
C ALA A 406 9.89 13.88 -1.79
N LYS A 407 10.90 14.48 -2.39
CA LYS A 407 12.29 14.22 -2.06
C LYS A 407 13.04 15.54 -1.88
N TRP A 408 13.87 15.60 -0.83
CA TRP A 408 14.76 16.73 -0.54
C TRP A 408 16.16 16.23 -0.24
N ARG A 409 17.16 16.75 -0.94
CA ARG A 409 18.56 16.36 -0.80
C ARG A 409 19.34 17.41 -0.02
N ALA A 410 20.02 17.00 1.04
CA ALA A 410 21.16 17.71 1.64
C ALA A 410 22.46 17.02 1.20
N ALA A 411 23.58 17.73 1.16
CA ALA A 411 24.86 17.18 0.70
C ALA A 411 25.98 17.56 1.69
N PHE A 412 26.71 16.54 2.15
CA PHE A 412 27.83 16.66 3.09
C PHE A 412 29.11 16.21 2.42
N GLU A 413 30.00 17.15 2.14
CA GLU A 413 31.31 16.88 1.55
C GLU A 413 32.32 16.53 2.66
N ILE A 414 33.03 15.41 2.54
CA ILE A 414 34.04 14.99 3.51
C ILE A 414 35.42 15.52 3.10
N THR A 415 36.04 16.24 4.04
CA THR A 415 37.45 16.63 4.05
C THR A 415 38.01 16.40 5.47
N ASP A 416 39.23 16.86 5.75
CA ASP A 416 39.80 16.80 7.09
C ASP A 416 38.98 17.59 8.12
N THR A 417 38.31 18.67 7.70
CA THR A 417 37.58 19.61 8.56
C THR A 417 36.06 19.66 8.32
N THR A 418 35.59 19.00 7.26
CA THR A 418 34.15 19.00 6.90
C THR A 418 33.59 17.57 6.93
N PRO A 419 32.26 17.39 7.12
CA PRO A 419 31.29 18.44 7.43
C PRO A 419 31.45 18.97 8.86
N SER A 420 31.27 20.29 9.05
CA SER A 420 31.24 20.92 10.37
C SER A 420 29.94 20.60 11.11
N ASP A 421 29.95 20.72 12.46
CA ASP A 421 28.76 20.55 13.28
C ASP A 421 27.63 21.49 12.85
N ARG A 422 27.98 22.74 12.51
CA ARG A 422 27.02 23.75 12.01
C ARG A 422 26.35 23.30 10.72
N ALA A 423 27.13 22.81 9.76
CA ALA A 423 26.58 22.38 8.46
C ALA A 423 25.68 21.17 8.61
N ILE A 424 26.04 20.23 9.48
CA ILE A 424 25.19 19.07 9.78
C ILE A 424 23.89 19.52 10.46
N GLU A 425 23.99 20.39 11.48
CA GLU A 425 22.82 20.85 12.23
C GLU A 425 21.83 21.61 11.37
N GLU A 426 22.30 22.54 10.56
CA GLU A 426 21.45 23.36 9.68
C GLU A 426 20.70 22.48 8.64
N ASN A 427 21.42 21.60 7.96
CA ASN A 427 20.82 20.73 6.98
C ASN A 427 19.85 19.70 7.60
N CYS A 428 20.13 19.18 8.80
CA CYS A 428 19.20 18.29 9.50
C CYS A 428 17.94 19.03 9.99
N ASN A 429 18.04 20.29 10.43
CA ASN A 429 16.87 21.12 10.73
C ASN A 429 16.01 21.33 9.49
N ILE A 430 16.63 21.70 8.34
CA ILE A 430 15.94 21.89 7.06
C ILE A 430 15.23 20.61 6.62
N LEU A 431 15.89 19.44 6.73
CA LEU A 431 15.28 18.15 6.38
C LEU A 431 14.09 17.80 7.29
N ALA A 432 14.16 18.13 8.58
CA ALA A 432 13.06 17.88 9.51
C ALA A 432 11.86 18.80 9.26
N GLU A 433 12.10 20.09 9.03
CA GLU A 433 11.05 21.06 8.66
C GLU A 433 10.39 20.67 7.34
N TYR A 434 11.18 20.35 6.31
CA TYR A 434 10.67 19.83 5.05
C TYR A 434 9.79 18.58 5.23
N ALA A 435 10.24 17.63 6.06
CA ALA A 435 9.50 16.39 6.27
C ALA A 435 8.15 16.65 6.95
N LEU A 436 8.10 17.55 7.94
CA LEU A 436 6.86 17.95 8.62
C LEU A 436 5.90 18.63 7.63
N GLU A 437 6.38 19.58 6.81
CA GLU A 437 5.54 20.27 5.82
C GLU A 437 4.97 19.29 4.77
N CYS A 438 5.75 18.28 4.36
CA CYS A 438 5.24 17.23 3.50
C CYS A 438 4.10 16.44 4.15
N GLN A 439 4.24 16.07 5.43
CA GLN A 439 3.20 15.34 6.17
C GLN A 439 1.94 16.18 6.34
N HIS A 440 2.05 17.47 6.63
CA HIS A 440 0.93 18.41 6.65
C HIS A 440 0.21 18.48 5.29
N ALA A 441 0.96 18.40 4.20
CA ALA A 441 0.41 18.39 2.84
C ALA A 441 -0.04 17.01 2.37
N LYS A 442 -0.03 15.98 3.24
CA LYS A 442 -0.39 14.61 2.90
C LYS A 442 0.51 13.96 1.83
N ILE A 443 1.77 14.32 1.81
CA ILE A 443 2.82 13.83 0.92
C ILE A 443 3.88 13.11 1.75
N VAL A 444 4.31 11.91 1.34
CA VAL A 444 5.38 11.17 2.02
C VAL A 444 6.72 11.85 1.80
N PRO A 445 7.45 12.28 2.85
CA PRO A 445 8.79 12.79 2.70
C PRO A 445 9.82 11.69 2.50
N ILE A 446 10.71 11.87 1.51
CA ILE A 446 11.99 11.17 1.41
C ILE A 446 13.08 12.15 1.81
N VAL A 447 13.68 11.95 2.98
CA VAL A 447 14.80 12.74 3.46
C VAL A 447 16.10 12.16 2.93
N GLU A 448 16.93 12.99 2.22
CA GLU A 448 18.15 12.52 1.57
C GLU A 448 19.39 13.23 2.12
N PRO A 449 19.95 12.79 3.27
CA PRO A 449 21.21 13.29 3.81
C PRO A 449 22.40 12.62 3.11
N GLU A 450 22.74 13.03 1.90
CA GLU A 450 23.82 12.42 1.13
C GLU A 450 25.19 12.81 1.66
N VAL A 451 25.98 11.82 2.09
CA VAL A 451 27.42 11.95 2.27
C VAL A 451 28.08 11.75 0.91
N VAL A 452 28.73 12.81 0.40
CA VAL A 452 29.21 12.85 -0.98
C VAL A 452 30.38 11.89 -1.21
N TYR A 453 30.22 10.98 -2.17
CA TYR A 453 31.22 9.96 -2.52
C TYR A 453 32.50 10.55 -3.17
N ASP A 454 32.42 11.72 -3.80
CA ASP A 454 33.51 12.32 -4.58
C ASP A 454 34.59 13.01 -3.70
N GLY A 455 35.14 12.26 -2.73
CA GLY A 455 36.14 12.71 -1.77
C GLY A 455 37.36 11.80 -1.70
N ASP A 456 38.36 12.22 -0.90
CA ASP A 456 39.54 11.45 -0.53
C ASP A 456 39.51 11.16 0.96
N TYR A 457 38.85 10.07 1.34
CA TYR A 457 38.66 9.61 2.72
C TYR A 457 38.48 8.10 2.78
N ASP A 458 38.91 7.49 3.87
CA ASP A 458 38.79 6.06 4.10
C ASP A 458 37.36 5.63 4.53
N LEU A 459 37.15 4.33 4.60
CA LEU A 459 35.89 3.75 5.01
C LEU A 459 35.49 4.16 6.44
N GLN A 460 36.47 4.24 7.38
CA GLN A 460 36.18 4.62 8.77
C GLN A 460 35.66 6.06 8.86
N ARG A 461 36.26 6.98 8.14
CA ARG A 461 35.78 8.37 8.10
C ARG A 461 34.36 8.46 7.52
N SER A 462 34.04 7.65 6.51
CA SER A 462 32.67 7.54 5.99
C SER A 462 31.68 7.03 7.04
N ILE A 463 32.06 6.01 7.80
CA ILE A 463 31.26 5.48 8.93
C ILE A 463 30.98 6.60 9.94
N ASP A 464 32.04 7.27 10.42
CA ASP A 464 31.94 8.29 11.46
C ASP A 464 31.03 9.46 11.05
N VAL A 465 31.19 9.96 9.82
CA VAL A 465 30.38 11.06 9.31
C VAL A 465 28.94 10.64 9.08
N THR A 466 28.71 9.47 8.47
CA THR A 466 27.36 8.98 8.22
C THR A 466 26.60 8.74 9.53
N SER A 467 27.24 8.13 10.51
CA SER A 467 26.68 7.91 11.86
C SER A 467 26.26 9.23 12.51
N LYS A 468 27.16 10.21 12.52
CA LYS A 468 26.90 11.53 13.10
C LYS A 468 25.74 12.26 12.42
N VAL A 469 25.68 12.22 11.09
CA VAL A 469 24.59 12.83 10.31
C VAL A 469 23.26 12.17 10.62
N LEU A 470 23.21 10.82 10.65
CA LEU A 470 21.98 10.09 10.93
C LEU A 470 21.48 10.31 12.37
N ASP A 471 22.37 10.29 13.36
CA ASP A 471 22.01 10.55 14.76
C ASP A 471 21.34 11.94 14.91
N LEU A 472 21.91 12.95 14.28
CA LEU A 472 21.36 14.29 14.37
C LEU A 472 20.06 14.41 13.56
N LEU A 473 20.00 13.81 12.38
CA LEU A 473 18.79 13.82 11.54
C LEU A 473 17.59 13.22 12.30
N PHE A 474 17.73 12.02 12.84
CA PHE A 474 16.61 11.38 13.54
C PHE A 474 16.22 12.07 14.84
N ARG A 475 17.18 12.70 15.53
CA ARG A 475 16.88 13.60 16.65
C ARG A 475 16.02 14.78 16.19
N LYS A 476 16.41 15.48 15.09
CA LYS A 476 15.64 16.61 14.55
C LYS A 476 14.27 16.20 14.03
N LEU A 477 14.15 15.06 13.34
CA LEU A 477 12.85 14.51 12.92
C LEU A 477 11.92 14.27 14.12
N ASN A 478 12.45 13.76 15.22
CA ASN A 478 11.70 13.59 16.47
C ASN A 478 11.33 14.95 17.12
N ASP A 479 12.25 15.91 17.17
CA ASP A 479 12.02 17.24 17.73
C ASP A 479 10.90 17.98 16.98
N TYR A 480 10.80 17.78 15.67
CA TYR A 480 9.75 18.30 14.79
C TYR A 480 8.48 17.43 14.76
N HIS A 481 8.42 16.35 15.55
CA HIS A 481 7.29 15.42 15.61
C HIS A 481 6.91 14.77 14.26
N VAL A 482 7.91 14.52 13.42
CA VAL A 482 7.70 13.81 12.15
C VAL A 482 7.33 12.35 12.42
N ASP A 483 6.23 11.88 11.84
CA ASP A 483 5.87 10.45 11.90
C ASP A 483 6.83 9.62 11.04
N LEU A 484 7.68 8.83 11.70
CA LEU A 484 8.67 8.00 11.03
C LEU A 484 8.04 6.85 10.21
N LYS A 485 6.83 6.39 10.56
CA LYS A 485 6.11 5.38 9.77
C LYS A 485 5.68 5.91 8.40
N ALA A 486 5.63 7.22 8.27
CA ALA A 486 5.30 7.94 7.05
C ALA A 486 6.50 8.71 6.46
N CYS A 487 7.73 8.30 6.79
CA CYS A 487 8.97 8.92 6.32
C CYS A 487 9.93 7.86 5.77
N ILE A 488 10.64 8.17 4.70
CA ILE A 488 11.63 7.29 4.07
C ILE A 488 13.00 7.95 4.12
N LEU A 489 14.01 7.20 4.54
CA LEU A 489 15.40 7.61 4.44
C LEU A 489 15.96 7.25 3.06
N LYS A 490 16.52 8.21 2.35
CA LYS A 490 17.37 7.97 1.18
C LYS A 490 18.80 8.35 1.51
N CYS A 491 19.70 7.37 1.50
CA CYS A 491 21.09 7.60 1.88
C CYS A 491 22.08 6.92 0.91
N ASN A 492 23.34 7.32 1.02
CA ASN A 492 24.44 6.60 0.38
C ASN A 492 24.71 5.27 1.09
N MET A 493 25.30 4.32 0.40
CA MET A 493 25.96 3.20 1.04
C MET A 493 27.28 3.71 1.65
N VAL A 494 27.72 3.11 2.76
CA VAL A 494 28.92 3.52 3.48
C VAL A 494 30.15 2.91 2.80
N LEU A 495 30.97 3.74 2.17
CA LEU A 495 32.15 3.31 1.42
C LEU A 495 33.24 4.39 1.44
N ALA A 496 34.50 4.00 1.18
CA ALA A 496 35.60 4.95 1.06
C ALA A 496 35.37 5.91 -0.12
N GLY A 497 35.85 7.14 0.00
CA GLY A 497 35.73 8.16 -1.04
C GLY A 497 36.37 7.75 -2.36
N LYS A 498 35.81 8.24 -3.46
CA LYS A 498 36.21 7.85 -4.84
C LYS A 498 37.68 8.08 -5.13
N LYS A 499 38.30 9.07 -4.49
CA LYS A 499 39.71 9.45 -4.68
C LYS A 499 40.65 8.74 -3.72
N PHE A 500 40.10 8.03 -2.71
CA PHE A 500 40.94 7.31 -1.75
C PHE A 500 41.65 6.15 -2.41
N SER A 501 42.91 5.95 -2.06
CA SER A 501 43.80 4.98 -2.73
C SER A 501 43.33 3.54 -2.59
N THR A 502 42.69 3.19 -1.48
CA THR A 502 42.14 1.85 -1.20
C THR A 502 40.63 1.88 -1.26
N GLN A 503 40.07 1.30 -2.30
CA GLN A 503 38.62 1.23 -2.47
C GLN A 503 38.02 0.09 -1.66
N SER A 504 36.83 0.31 -1.08
CA SER A 504 36.11 -0.70 -0.33
C SER A 504 35.57 -1.80 -1.24
N THR A 505 35.69 -3.05 -0.81
CA THR A 505 35.03 -4.19 -1.47
C THR A 505 33.52 -4.17 -1.22
N PRO A 506 32.69 -4.83 -2.06
CA PRO A 506 31.26 -4.93 -1.82
C PRO A 506 30.91 -5.50 -0.43
N GLU A 507 31.67 -6.48 0.07
CA GLU A 507 31.47 -7.10 1.39
C GLU A 507 31.72 -6.09 2.51
N GLU A 508 32.77 -5.29 2.44
CA GLU A 508 33.07 -4.21 3.39
C GLU A 508 31.97 -3.14 3.37
N VAL A 509 31.54 -2.71 2.17
CA VAL A 509 30.44 -1.76 2.00
C VAL A 509 29.13 -2.32 2.58
N GLY A 510 28.81 -3.57 2.26
CA GLY A 510 27.61 -4.25 2.75
C GLY A 510 27.56 -4.32 4.27
N LYS A 511 28.68 -4.72 4.89
CA LYS A 511 28.79 -4.82 6.35
C LYS A 511 28.74 -3.43 7.00
N ALA A 512 29.56 -2.49 6.56
CA ALA A 512 29.63 -1.15 7.14
C ALA A 512 28.28 -0.43 7.04
N THR A 513 27.61 -0.51 5.88
CA THR A 513 26.29 0.07 5.69
C THR A 513 25.26 -0.56 6.62
N ALA A 514 25.23 -1.90 6.73
CA ALA A 514 24.28 -2.60 7.59
C ALA A 514 24.48 -2.26 9.07
N ASP A 515 25.71 -2.19 9.53
CA ASP A 515 26.04 -1.88 10.93
C ASP A 515 25.64 -0.45 11.28
N VAL A 516 26.01 0.55 10.45
CA VAL A 516 25.63 1.95 10.66
C VAL A 516 24.10 2.12 10.66
N LEU A 517 23.40 1.51 9.72
CA LEU A 517 21.94 1.66 9.65
C LEU A 517 21.24 1.01 10.86
N ARG A 518 21.70 -0.16 11.34
CA ARG A 518 21.11 -0.81 12.53
C ARG A 518 21.31 -0.02 13.81
N GLU A 519 22.42 0.68 13.91
CA GLU A 519 22.78 1.45 15.10
C GLU A 519 22.08 2.81 15.14
N HIS A 520 21.96 3.49 13.98
CA HIS A 520 21.58 4.89 13.91
C HIS A 520 20.20 5.17 13.28
N VAL A 521 19.49 4.15 12.75
CA VAL A 521 18.16 4.33 12.15
C VAL A 521 17.07 3.70 13.03
N PRO A 522 16.08 4.48 13.50
CA PRO A 522 14.96 3.98 14.30
C PRO A 522 14.17 2.88 13.58
N LYS A 523 13.70 1.88 14.36
CA LYS A 523 12.97 0.72 13.84
C LYS A 523 11.60 1.06 13.28
N GLU A 524 11.06 2.20 13.68
CA GLU A 524 9.75 2.71 13.29
C GLU A 524 9.74 3.35 11.90
N LEU A 525 10.92 3.59 11.31
CA LEU A 525 11.02 4.20 9.97
C LEU A 525 10.31 3.33 8.93
N ALA A 526 9.60 3.96 7.98
CA ALA A 526 8.91 3.23 6.91
C ALA A 526 9.84 2.38 6.04
N GLY A 527 11.05 2.87 5.75
CA GLY A 527 12.05 2.15 4.98
C GLY A 527 13.27 2.97 4.60
N VAL A 528 14.26 2.28 4.04
CA VAL A 528 15.52 2.87 3.56
C VAL A 528 15.69 2.59 2.08
N VAL A 529 16.04 3.62 1.31
CA VAL A 529 16.36 3.52 -0.11
C VAL A 529 17.76 4.07 -0.37
N PHE A 530 18.55 3.37 -1.18
CA PHE A 530 19.94 3.78 -1.45
C PHE A 530 20.02 4.62 -2.72
N LEU A 531 20.80 5.70 -2.66
CA LEU A 531 21.28 6.39 -3.86
C LEU A 531 22.53 5.70 -4.43
N SER A 532 22.80 5.88 -5.72
CA SER A 532 24.03 5.34 -6.36
C SER A 532 25.26 6.23 -6.21
N GLY A 533 25.11 7.51 -5.92
CA GLY A 533 26.15 8.47 -5.50
C GLY A 533 27.36 8.64 -6.40
N GLY A 534 27.32 8.18 -7.67
CA GLY A 534 28.45 8.23 -8.59
C GLY A 534 29.33 6.98 -8.59
N GLN A 535 28.90 5.91 -7.95
CA GLN A 535 29.40 4.57 -8.17
C GLN A 535 29.17 4.16 -9.64
N SER A 536 30.01 3.24 -10.18
CA SER A 536 29.70 2.64 -11.47
C SER A 536 28.38 1.84 -11.41
N VAL A 537 27.83 1.56 -12.57
CA VAL A 537 26.57 0.81 -12.71
C VAL A 537 26.67 -0.57 -12.04
N GLU A 538 27.82 -1.25 -12.24
CA GLU A 538 28.11 -2.57 -11.67
C GLU A 538 28.38 -2.49 -10.18
N GLN A 539 29.16 -1.49 -9.74
CA GLN A 539 29.50 -1.28 -8.33
C GLN A 539 28.23 -1.01 -7.49
N ALA A 540 27.33 -0.14 -7.99
CA ALA A 540 26.08 0.15 -7.31
C ALA A 540 25.21 -1.10 -7.11
N THR A 541 25.14 -1.98 -8.11
CA THR A 541 24.40 -3.25 -8.03
C THR A 541 25.07 -4.25 -7.09
N ALA A 542 26.40 -4.40 -7.18
CA ALA A 542 27.15 -5.31 -6.31
C ALA A 542 27.07 -4.90 -4.83
N ASN A 543 27.22 -3.60 -4.56
CA ASN A 543 27.11 -3.07 -3.21
C ASN A 543 25.68 -3.19 -2.66
N LEU A 544 24.64 -2.96 -3.48
CA LEU A 544 23.25 -3.20 -3.09
C LEU A 544 23.02 -4.65 -2.70
N GLN A 545 23.51 -5.59 -3.49
CA GLN A 545 23.43 -7.02 -3.18
C GLN A 545 24.15 -7.36 -1.87
N ALA A 546 25.33 -6.78 -1.65
CA ALA A 546 26.09 -7.01 -0.42
C ALA A 546 25.38 -6.47 0.82
N VAL A 547 24.74 -5.28 0.73
CA VAL A 547 23.90 -4.75 1.80
C VAL A 547 22.70 -5.69 2.06
N THR A 548 22.02 -6.13 1.02
CA THR A 548 20.85 -7.03 1.15
C THR A 548 21.22 -8.36 1.81
N ASN A 549 22.40 -8.91 1.47
CA ASN A 549 22.91 -10.15 2.07
C ASN A 549 23.16 -10.02 3.59
N ASN A 550 23.44 -8.82 4.09
CA ASN A 550 23.58 -8.52 5.51
C ASN A 550 22.25 -8.40 6.26
N GLY A 551 21.08 -8.54 5.59
CA GLY A 551 19.76 -8.56 6.26
C GLY A 551 19.59 -9.76 7.22
N PRO A 552 18.48 -9.86 7.97
CA PRO A 552 17.32 -8.97 7.88
C PRO A 552 17.52 -7.61 8.54
N PHE A 553 16.75 -6.62 8.09
CA PHE A 553 16.66 -5.30 8.69
C PHE A 553 15.28 -5.11 9.35
N PRO A 554 15.14 -4.18 10.33
CA PRO A 554 13.84 -3.87 10.95
C PRO A 554 12.81 -3.28 9.96
N TRP A 555 13.27 -2.66 8.90
CA TRP A 555 12.52 -2.00 7.84
C TRP A 555 12.94 -2.53 6.46
N PRO A 556 12.10 -2.37 5.43
CA PRO A 556 12.48 -2.69 4.05
C PRO A 556 13.68 -1.86 3.58
N VAL A 557 14.56 -2.48 2.81
CA VAL A 557 15.65 -1.80 2.08
C VAL A 557 15.48 -2.00 0.60
N THR A 558 15.69 -0.93 -0.18
CA THR A 558 15.66 -0.99 -1.63
C THR A 558 16.52 0.12 -2.25
N PHE A 559 16.45 0.30 -3.56
CA PHE A 559 17.19 1.34 -4.27
C PHE A 559 16.30 2.53 -4.68
N SER A 560 16.91 3.72 -4.75
CA SER A 560 16.37 4.90 -5.44
C SER A 560 17.46 5.47 -6.33
N PHE A 561 17.68 4.79 -7.46
CA PHE A 561 18.80 5.09 -8.36
C PHE A 561 18.40 6.04 -9.49
N ALA A 562 19.34 6.92 -9.85
CA ALA A 562 19.33 7.71 -11.07
C ALA A 562 20.34 7.15 -12.06
N ARG A 563 21.61 7.54 -11.95
CA ARG A 563 22.68 7.18 -12.91
C ARG A 563 22.84 5.67 -13.12
N ALA A 564 22.80 4.88 -12.08
CA ALA A 564 22.95 3.43 -12.17
C ALA A 564 21.86 2.72 -12.97
N LEU A 565 20.72 3.39 -13.21
CA LEU A 565 19.65 2.92 -14.10
C LEU A 565 19.72 3.61 -15.47
N GLN A 566 19.92 4.92 -15.49
CA GLN A 566 19.69 5.77 -16.66
C GLN A 566 20.90 5.90 -17.60
N ASP A 567 22.15 5.86 -17.06
CA ASP A 567 23.34 6.16 -17.89
C ASP A 567 23.53 5.18 -19.05
N PRO A 568 23.30 3.85 -18.92
CA PRO A 568 23.35 2.95 -20.07
C PRO A 568 22.32 3.29 -21.16
N ALA A 569 21.12 3.68 -20.77
CA ALA A 569 20.08 4.10 -21.71
C ALA A 569 20.44 5.41 -22.42
N LEU A 570 20.98 6.39 -21.69
CA LEU A 570 21.45 7.65 -22.29
C LEU A 570 22.55 7.39 -23.31
N ASN A 571 23.50 6.52 -22.96
CA ASN A 571 24.61 6.13 -23.84
C ASN A 571 24.12 5.40 -25.11
N ALA A 572 23.00 4.68 -25.03
CA ALA A 572 22.37 4.05 -26.18
C ALA A 572 21.59 5.05 -27.02
N TRP A 573 20.77 5.91 -26.35
CA TRP A 573 19.90 6.88 -27.03
C TRP A 573 20.66 7.97 -27.79
N LYS A 574 21.64 8.63 -27.15
CA LYS A 574 22.50 9.71 -27.73
C LYS A 574 21.72 10.90 -28.31
N GLY A 575 20.49 11.13 -27.88
CA GLY A 575 19.62 12.18 -28.40
C GLY A 575 18.93 11.85 -29.72
N ASP A 576 19.06 10.63 -30.22
CA ASP A 576 18.45 10.18 -31.47
C ASP A 576 17.30 9.21 -31.21
N ASN A 577 16.08 9.63 -31.56
CA ASN A 577 14.86 8.86 -31.36
C ASN A 577 14.81 7.55 -32.15
N SER A 578 15.65 7.34 -33.14
CA SER A 578 15.81 6.03 -33.80
C SER A 578 16.41 4.97 -32.86
N ASN A 579 17.04 5.38 -31.77
CA ASN A 579 17.68 4.50 -30.78
C ASN A 579 16.80 4.25 -29.53
N VAL A 580 15.55 4.70 -29.52
CA VAL A 580 14.69 4.63 -28.33
C VAL A 580 14.52 3.20 -27.83
N GLU A 581 14.29 2.22 -28.69
CA GLU A 581 14.13 0.83 -28.28
C GLU A 581 15.42 0.24 -27.68
N THR A 582 16.58 0.52 -28.28
CA THR A 582 17.88 0.10 -27.71
C THR A 582 18.13 0.74 -26.35
N ALA A 583 17.70 1.99 -26.16
CA ALA A 583 17.80 2.68 -24.88
C ALA A 583 16.85 2.07 -23.82
N ARG A 584 15.63 1.70 -24.21
CA ARG A 584 14.69 0.99 -23.34
C ARG A 584 15.21 -0.37 -22.91
N GLU A 585 15.80 -1.14 -23.83
CA GLU A 585 16.43 -2.42 -23.51
C GLU A 585 17.56 -2.25 -22.49
N ALA A 586 18.48 -1.30 -22.72
CA ALA A 586 19.57 -1.01 -21.80
C ALA A 586 19.06 -0.58 -20.39
N PHE A 587 17.97 0.18 -20.33
CA PHE A 587 17.33 0.55 -19.08
C PHE A 587 16.67 -0.66 -18.39
N TYR A 588 15.96 -1.49 -19.15
CA TYR A 588 15.29 -2.69 -18.67
C TYR A 588 16.28 -3.68 -18.03
N GLU A 589 17.42 -3.93 -18.69
CA GLU A 589 18.49 -4.77 -18.13
C GLU A 589 18.96 -4.27 -16.75
N ARG A 590 19.04 -2.96 -16.56
CA ARG A 590 19.42 -2.38 -15.27
C ARG A 590 18.33 -2.54 -14.21
N LEU A 591 17.08 -2.43 -14.60
CA LEU A 591 15.93 -2.69 -13.69
C LEU A 591 15.97 -4.14 -13.20
N VAL A 592 16.12 -5.10 -14.12
CA VAL A 592 16.22 -6.53 -13.78
C VAL A 592 17.39 -6.80 -12.84
N ALA A 593 18.59 -6.27 -13.16
CA ALA A 593 19.79 -6.49 -12.36
C ALA A 593 19.66 -5.95 -10.92
N ASN A 594 19.11 -4.73 -10.77
CA ASN A 594 18.99 -4.12 -9.46
C ASN A 594 17.84 -4.73 -8.63
N CYS A 595 16.73 -5.14 -9.24
CA CYS A 595 15.71 -5.89 -8.54
C CYS A 595 16.20 -7.29 -8.12
N ALA A 596 17.00 -7.97 -8.94
CA ALA A 596 17.63 -9.22 -8.55
C ALA A 596 18.58 -9.05 -7.35
N ALA A 597 19.28 -7.91 -7.24
CA ALA A 597 20.16 -7.59 -6.10
C ALA A 597 19.42 -7.33 -4.77
N LEU A 598 18.10 -7.18 -4.79
CA LEU A 598 17.27 -7.09 -3.58
C LEU A 598 16.96 -8.47 -2.96
N ASN A 599 17.20 -9.55 -3.70
CA ASN A 599 17.00 -10.89 -3.19
C ASN A 599 18.27 -11.38 -2.47
N LYS A 600 18.09 -11.92 -1.26
CA LYS A 600 19.18 -12.52 -0.50
C LYS A 600 19.74 -13.72 -1.27
N LYS A 601 21.05 -13.77 -1.47
CA LYS A 601 21.77 -14.91 -2.07
C LYS A 601 22.34 -15.82 -1.00
#